data_ecaddc0145023cd79202c674412e50a3
#
_entry.id   ecaddc0145023cd79202c674412e50a3
#
_cell.length_a   1.000
_cell.length_b   1.000
_cell.length_c   1.000
_cell.angle_alpha   90.00
_cell.angle_beta   90.00
_cell.angle_gamma   90.00
#
_symmetry.space_group_name_H-M   'P 1'
#
loop_
_entity.id
_entity.type
_entity.pdbx_description
1 polymer ?
#
loop_
_entity_poly.entity_id
_entity_poly.type
_entity_poly.pdbx_seq_one_letter_code
_entity_poly.pdbx_strand_id
1 'polypeptide(L)'
;MKVGVIGAGTWGTALAQVLCDNNHDVFLLSTKEHQVNEINSLHKNSKYFGNEIFINEKIVATLSYETCVQDSDYIVLAVPTIAIRDVIHNLLPYIKKPTVFINAAKGFDVLTNKRLSVVIKELIPHDLLRGFASIIGPGHAEEVIIRKLTMITSTSLDIDIAKEVQLLFSNNYLRVYTNTDEIGAELGVAIKNVIAIASGILEGLDYGDNTRAALVTRGLHEIVRFGLFFGGKMETFMGLAGIGDLMVTCNSRHSRNYRAGVIIGKDDSSELFLKYNEETTEGVRTTRVVYELAKKHNIYMPIVTGMYKILYENAKPSDMIKDIINLPLKSEKE
;
A
#
# COMPACT_ATOMS: atom_id res chain seq x y z
N MET A 1 -19.81 10.58 -12.74
CA MET A 1 -18.44 11.02 -13.07
C MET A 1 -17.73 9.86 -13.71
N LYS A 2 -16.82 10.13 -14.66
CA LYS A 2 -15.99 9.08 -15.27
C LYS A 2 -14.71 8.88 -14.46
N VAL A 3 -14.41 7.64 -14.11
CA VAL A 3 -13.23 7.26 -13.31
C VAL A 3 -12.45 6.16 -14.02
N GLY A 4 -11.18 6.44 -14.33
CA GLY A 4 -10.25 5.44 -14.82
C GLY A 4 -9.51 4.78 -13.65
N VAL A 5 -9.57 3.47 -13.52
CA VAL A 5 -8.81 2.70 -12.51
C VAL A 5 -7.71 1.91 -13.23
N ILE A 6 -6.47 2.22 -12.92
CA ILE A 6 -5.32 1.62 -13.56
C ILE A 6 -4.80 0.47 -12.71
N GLY A 7 -5.00 -0.77 -13.21
CA GLY A 7 -4.57 -1.99 -12.56
C GLY A 7 -5.71 -2.83 -12.01
N ALA A 8 -6.07 -3.89 -12.73
CA ALA A 8 -7.09 -4.87 -12.36
C ALA A 8 -6.57 -5.95 -11.40
N GLY A 9 -5.72 -5.54 -10.45
CA GLY A 9 -5.30 -6.36 -9.32
C GLY A 9 -6.35 -6.41 -8.20
N THR A 10 -6.02 -7.03 -7.07
CA THR A 10 -6.94 -7.16 -5.92
C THR A 10 -7.50 -5.79 -5.50
N TRP A 11 -6.63 -4.83 -5.18
CA TRP A 11 -7.06 -3.52 -4.67
C TRP A 11 -7.74 -2.66 -5.73
N GLY A 12 -7.23 -2.64 -6.97
CA GLY A 12 -7.85 -1.87 -8.05
C GLY A 12 -9.26 -2.35 -8.38
N THR A 13 -9.49 -3.67 -8.40
CA THR A 13 -10.82 -4.25 -8.61
C THR A 13 -11.78 -3.91 -7.46
N ALA A 14 -11.30 -3.95 -6.20
CA ALA A 14 -12.11 -3.58 -5.04
C ALA A 14 -12.48 -2.08 -5.07
N LEU A 15 -11.54 -1.19 -5.44
CA LEU A 15 -11.84 0.24 -5.60
C LEU A 15 -12.80 0.50 -6.77
N ALA A 16 -12.65 -0.20 -7.89
CA ALA A 16 -13.60 -0.12 -9.02
C ALA A 16 -15.01 -0.53 -8.59
N GLN A 17 -15.15 -1.58 -7.78
CA GLN A 17 -16.41 -2.01 -7.17
C GLN A 17 -17.05 -0.88 -6.35
N VAL A 18 -16.29 -0.26 -5.44
CA VAL A 18 -16.76 0.86 -4.60
C VAL A 18 -17.26 2.02 -5.46
N LEU A 19 -16.49 2.40 -6.47
CA LEU A 19 -16.84 3.51 -7.37
C LEU A 19 -18.11 3.23 -8.18
N CYS A 20 -18.29 2.01 -8.69
CA CYS A 20 -19.51 1.60 -9.36
C CYS A 20 -20.71 1.56 -8.41
N ASP A 21 -20.53 1.08 -7.18
CA ASP A 21 -21.59 1.07 -6.16
C ASP A 21 -22.00 2.50 -5.76
N ASN A 22 -21.10 3.49 -5.97
CA ASN A 22 -21.38 4.93 -5.83
C ASN A 22 -21.96 5.58 -7.12
N ASN A 23 -22.36 4.77 -8.10
CA ASN A 23 -22.93 5.22 -9.37
C ASN A 23 -22.01 6.08 -10.23
N HIS A 24 -20.72 5.77 -10.26
CA HIS A 24 -19.75 6.35 -11.19
C HIS A 24 -19.55 5.44 -12.40
N ASP A 25 -19.19 6.04 -13.55
CA ASP A 25 -18.82 5.31 -14.77
C ASP A 25 -17.34 4.87 -14.63
N VAL A 26 -17.10 3.58 -14.43
CA VAL A 26 -15.79 3.05 -14.09
C VAL A 26 -15.19 2.23 -15.21
N PHE A 27 -13.99 2.62 -15.63
CA PHE A 27 -13.15 1.89 -16.57
C PHE A 27 -11.95 1.31 -15.85
N LEU A 28 -11.77 -0.02 -15.94
CA LEU A 28 -10.72 -0.76 -15.23
C LEU A 28 -9.68 -1.27 -16.22
N LEU A 29 -8.47 -0.71 -16.17
CA LEU A 29 -7.37 -1.11 -17.05
C LEU A 29 -6.73 -2.41 -16.56
N SER A 30 -6.65 -3.40 -17.43
CA SER A 30 -5.86 -4.61 -17.26
C SER A 30 -4.82 -4.74 -18.37
N THR A 31 -3.76 -5.48 -18.11
CA THR A 31 -2.76 -5.88 -19.12
C THR A 31 -3.02 -7.27 -19.69
N LYS A 32 -4.14 -7.93 -19.31
CA LYS A 32 -4.43 -9.32 -19.66
C LYS A 32 -5.80 -9.48 -20.28
N GLU A 33 -5.84 -9.92 -21.54
CA GLU A 33 -7.07 -10.06 -22.32
C GLU A 33 -8.09 -11.02 -21.67
N HIS A 34 -7.63 -12.17 -21.18
CA HIS A 34 -8.51 -13.12 -20.49
C HIS A 34 -9.20 -12.51 -19.28
N GLN A 35 -8.51 -11.63 -18.52
CA GLN A 35 -9.08 -10.93 -17.37
C GLN A 35 -10.11 -9.90 -17.79
N VAL A 36 -9.86 -9.16 -18.89
CA VAL A 36 -10.84 -8.21 -19.46
C VAL A 36 -12.10 -8.95 -19.87
N ASN A 37 -11.95 -10.08 -20.57
CA ASN A 37 -13.07 -10.90 -21.03
C ASN A 37 -13.87 -11.46 -19.85
N GLU A 38 -13.20 -11.96 -18.81
CA GLU A 38 -13.83 -12.49 -17.60
C GLU A 38 -14.64 -11.41 -16.88
N ILE A 39 -14.05 -10.22 -16.66
CA ILE A 39 -14.72 -9.11 -15.98
C ILE A 39 -15.96 -8.66 -16.76
N ASN A 40 -15.83 -8.45 -18.08
CA ASN A 40 -16.91 -7.93 -18.90
C ASN A 40 -18.04 -8.94 -19.16
N SER A 41 -17.72 -10.25 -19.23
CA SER A 41 -18.71 -11.25 -19.62
C SER A 41 -19.27 -12.04 -18.41
N LEU A 42 -18.46 -12.26 -17.37
CA LEU A 42 -18.82 -13.08 -16.21
C LEU A 42 -18.94 -12.25 -14.93
N HIS A 43 -18.57 -10.97 -14.96
CA HIS A 43 -18.52 -10.09 -13.79
C HIS A 43 -17.73 -10.69 -12.64
N LYS A 44 -16.56 -11.28 -12.95
CA LYS A 44 -15.65 -11.91 -12.01
C LYS A 44 -14.20 -11.49 -12.26
N ASN A 45 -13.39 -11.63 -11.24
CA ASN A 45 -11.94 -11.54 -11.33
C ASN A 45 -11.36 -12.70 -10.51
N SER A 46 -11.57 -13.92 -11.02
CA SER A 46 -11.39 -15.18 -10.30
C SER A 46 -9.97 -15.43 -9.83
N LYS A 47 -8.98 -14.94 -10.57
CA LYS A 47 -7.57 -14.99 -10.17
C LYS A 47 -7.33 -14.40 -8.77
N TYR A 48 -8.07 -13.36 -8.40
CA TYR A 48 -7.85 -12.61 -7.17
C TYR A 48 -8.89 -12.89 -6.09
N PHE A 49 -10.12 -13.25 -6.48
CA PHE A 49 -11.24 -13.37 -5.54
C PHE A 49 -11.92 -14.75 -5.58
N GLY A 50 -11.41 -15.68 -6.39
CA GLY A 50 -12.06 -16.96 -6.58
C GLY A 50 -13.33 -16.88 -7.45
N ASN A 51 -13.97 -18.03 -7.65
CA ASN A 51 -15.11 -18.12 -8.57
C ASN A 51 -16.46 -17.74 -7.96
N GLU A 52 -16.52 -17.57 -6.64
CA GLU A 52 -17.79 -17.32 -5.92
C GLU A 52 -18.13 -15.83 -5.79
N ILE A 53 -17.14 -14.93 -6.01
CA ILE A 53 -17.34 -13.50 -5.84
C ILE A 53 -17.63 -12.84 -7.18
N PHE A 54 -18.81 -12.20 -7.26
CA PHE A 54 -19.23 -11.38 -8.39
C PHE A 54 -18.95 -9.90 -8.06
N ILE A 55 -18.39 -9.21 -9.05
CA ILE A 55 -18.17 -7.77 -9.00
C ILE A 55 -19.31 -7.03 -9.70
N ASN A 56 -19.41 -5.71 -9.51
CA ASN A 56 -20.45 -4.89 -10.10
C ASN A 56 -20.41 -4.99 -11.64
N GLU A 57 -21.55 -5.34 -12.25
CA GLU A 57 -21.70 -5.54 -13.71
C GLU A 57 -21.43 -4.30 -14.55
N LYS A 58 -21.47 -3.10 -13.93
CA LYS A 58 -21.19 -1.82 -14.60
C LYS A 58 -19.70 -1.52 -14.75
N ILE A 59 -18.80 -2.34 -14.17
CA ILE A 59 -17.35 -2.17 -14.37
C ILE A 59 -17.02 -2.55 -15.82
N VAL A 60 -16.45 -1.61 -16.57
CA VAL A 60 -15.98 -1.85 -17.93
C VAL A 60 -14.47 -2.08 -17.90
N ALA A 61 -14.04 -3.32 -18.08
CA ALA A 61 -12.61 -3.64 -18.18
C ALA A 61 -12.09 -3.39 -19.60
N THR A 62 -10.84 -2.93 -19.73
CA THR A 62 -10.21 -2.63 -21.02
C THR A 62 -8.70 -2.87 -21.00
N LEU A 63 -8.12 -3.12 -22.18
CA LEU A 63 -6.66 -3.13 -22.40
C LEU A 63 -6.14 -1.76 -22.86
N SER A 64 -7.04 -0.85 -23.26
CA SER A 64 -6.70 0.46 -23.86
C SER A 64 -6.58 1.54 -22.78
N TYR A 65 -5.41 2.17 -22.70
CA TYR A 65 -5.22 3.37 -21.88
C TYR A 65 -6.19 4.48 -22.31
N GLU A 66 -6.34 4.71 -23.62
CA GLU A 66 -7.25 5.72 -24.16
C GLU A 66 -8.67 5.53 -23.64
N THR A 67 -9.26 4.35 -23.84
CA THR A 67 -10.61 4.03 -23.35
C THR A 67 -10.74 4.24 -21.84
N CYS A 68 -9.69 3.88 -21.10
CA CYS A 68 -9.71 3.97 -19.63
C CYS A 68 -9.67 5.41 -19.13
N VAL A 69 -8.81 6.29 -19.72
CA VAL A 69 -8.53 7.61 -19.11
C VAL A 69 -9.06 8.80 -19.91
N GLN A 70 -9.43 8.63 -21.18
CA GLN A 70 -9.98 9.73 -21.97
C GLN A 70 -11.22 10.32 -21.29
N ASP A 71 -11.25 11.64 -21.13
CA ASP A 71 -12.32 12.39 -20.48
C ASP A 71 -12.62 12.01 -19.03
N SER A 72 -11.71 11.28 -18.35
CA SER A 72 -11.87 10.94 -16.95
C SER A 72 -11.73 12.17 -16.04
N ASP A 73 -12.60 12.25 -15.02
CA ASP A 73 -12.53 13.27 -13.98
C ASP A 73 -11.50 12.90 -12.90
N TYR A 74 -11.35 11.60 -12.70
CA TYR A 74 -10.42 11.00 -11.74
C TYR A 74 -9.68 9.80 -12.34
N ILE A 75 -8.40 9.66 -11.99
CA ILE A 75 -7.58 8.50 -12.36
C ILE A 75 -7.01 7.88 -11.09
N VAL A 76 -7.34 6.62 -10.84
CA VAL A 76 -6.87 5.85 -9.68
C VAL A 76 -5.69 4.97 -10.10
N LEU A 77 -4.54 5.16 -9.49
CA LEU A 77 -3.32 4.37 -9.72
C LEU A 77 -3.24 3.23 -8.69
N ALA A 78 -3.65 2.02 -9.09
CA ALA A 78 -3.70 0.82 -8.25
C ALA A 78 -2.74 -0.29 -8.75
N VAL A 79 -1.54 0.11 -9.16
CA VAL A 79 -0.50 -0.76 -9.68
C VAL A 79 0.67 -0.87 -8.68
N PRO A 80 1.54 -1.91 -8.77
CA PRO A 80 2.77 -1.97 -7.99
C PRO A 80 3.67 -0.74 -8.21
N THR A 81 4.46 -0.38 -7.19
CA THR A 81 5.32 0.82 -7.23
C THR A 81 6.28 0.84 -8.43
N ILE A 82 6.77 -0.34 -8.83
CA ILE A 82 7.65 -0.51 -9.99
C ILE A 82 7.00 -0.08 -11.32
N ALA A 83 5.68 -0.15 -11.43
CA ALA A 83 4.96 0.14 -12.67
C ALA A 83 4.47 1.61 -12.77
N ILE A 84 4.55 2.39 -11.70
CA ILE A 84 3.97 3.76 -11.64
C ILE A 84 4.48 4.65 -12.77
N ARG A 85 5.81 4.66 -13.01
CA ARG A 85 6.43 5.52 -14.02
C ARG A 85 5.97 5.17 -15.43
N ASP A 86 6.02 3.89 -15.78
CA ASP A 86 5.62 3.40 -17.10
C ASP A 86 4.13 3.62 -17.33
N VAL A 87 3.31 3.37 -16.31
CA VAL A 87 1.88 3.64 -16.35
C VAL A 87 1.60 5.11 -16.63
N ILE A 88 2.20 6.04 -15.88
CA ILE A 88 2.01 7.47 -16.10
C ILE A 88 2.46 7.87 -17.49
N HIS A 89 3.62 7.41 -17.95
CA HIS A 89 4.12 7.68 -19.30
C HIS A 89 3.12 7.24 -20.38
N ASN A 90 2.55 6.04 -20.23
CA ASN A 90 1.63 5.46 -21.20
C ASN A 90 0.23 6.10 -21.20
N LEU A 91 -0.24 6.65 -20.06
CA LEU A 91 -1.57 7.26 -20.00
C LEU A 91 -1.59 8.75 -20.38
N LEU A 92 -0.47 9.48 -20.16
CA LEU A 92 -0.40 10.93 -20.40
C LEU A 92 -0.85 11.37 -21.81
N PRO A 93 -0.53 10.67 -22.92
CA PRO A 93 -0.97 11.06 -24.27
C PRO A 93 -2.49 11.16 -24.43
N TYR A 94 -3.25 10.46 -23.60
CA TYR A 94 -4.71 10.37 -23.69
C TYR A 94 -5.45 11.31 -22.72
N ILE A 95 -4.74 11.99 -21.82
CA ILE A 95 -5.32 12.97 -20.89
C ILE A 95 -5.40 14.33 -21.59
N LYS A 96 -6.60 14.85 -21.76
CA LYS A 96 -6.86 16.09 -22.51
C LYS A 96 -7.40 17.23 -21.67
N LYS A 97 -7.64 17.00 -20.37
CA LYS A 97 -8.15 17.99 -19.41
C LYS A 97 -7.49 17.84 -18.05
N PRO A 98 -7.48 18.91 -17.22
CA PRO A 98 -7.02 18.79 -15.84
C PRO A 98 -7.81 17.74 -15.06
N THR A 99 -7.10 16.75 -14.46
CA THR A 99 -7.68 15.56 -13.84
C THR A 99 -7.12 15.38 -12.44
N VAL A 100 -7.90 14.82 -11.52
CA VAL A 100 -7.42 14.43 -10.19
C VAL A 100 -6.81 13.03 -10.25
N PHE A 101 -5.57 12.93 -9.80
CA PHE A 101 -4.87 11.65 -9.66
C PHE A 101 -4.96 11.13 -8.23
N ILE A 102 -5.33 9.87 -8.09
CA ILE A 102 -5.52 9.20 -6.81
C ILE A 102 -4.55 8.02 -6.72
N ASN A 103 -3.56 8.11 -5.84
CA ASN A 103 -2.63 7.02 -5.61
C ASN A 103 -3.20 6.02 -4.59
N ALA A 104 -3.18 4.74 -4.95
CA ALA A 104 -3.55 3.63 -4.07
C ALA A 104 -2.38 2.66 -3.82
N ALA A 105 -1.21 2.93 -4.42
CA ALA A 105 0.01 2.16 -4.19
C ALA A 105 0.69 2.57 -2.87
N LYS A 106 1.40 1.62 -2.25
CA LYS A 106 2.08 1.80 -0.96
C LYS A 106 3.56 1.49 -1.11
N GLY A 107 4.44 2.45 -0.80
CA GLY A 107 5.90 2.27 -0.88
C GLY A 107 6.61 3.48 -1.45
N PHE A 108 7.81 3.24 -1.97
CA PHE A 108 8.68 4.26 -2.55
C PHE A 108 8.90 4.02 -4.05
N ASP A 109 9.20 5.09 -4.78
CA ASP A 109 9.62 5.02 -6.17
C ASP A 109 10.89 4.18 -6.34
N VAL A 110 10.90 3.36 -7.39
CA VAL A 110 11.96 2.37 -7.59
C VAL A 110 13.29 2.96 -8.03
N LEU A 111 13.30 4.11 -8.67
CA LEU A 111 14.51 4.72 -9.19
C LEU A 111 15.12 5.76 -8.24
N THR A 112 14.27 6.52 -7.55
CA THR A 112 14.72 7.69 -6.78
C THR A 112 14.60 7.51 -5.26
N ASN A 113 13.93 6.45 -4.79
CA ASN A 113 13.58 6.22 -3.39
C ASN A 113 12.74 7.38 -2.78
N LYS A 114 12.17 8.25 -3.61
CA LYS A 114 11.25 9.31 -3.17
C LYS A 114 9.87 8.71 -2.85
N ARG A 115 9.06 9.44 -2.08
CA ARG A 115 7.64 9.15 -1.88
C ARG A 115 6.90 9.20 -3.22
N LEU A 116 5.87 8.36 -3.37
CA LEU A 116 5.13 8.27 -4.63
C LEU A 116 4.42 9.56 -4.99
N SER A 117 3.87 10.29 -4.01
CA SER A 117 3.23 11.60 -4.26
C SER A 117 4.17 12.60 -4.93
N VAL A 118 5.45 12.62 -4.52
CA VAL A 118 6.45 13.51 -5.12
C VAL A 118 6.68 13.12 -6.57
N VAL A 119 6.92 11.83 -6.82
CA VAL A 119 7.24 11.34 -8.17
C VAL A 119 6.07 11.47 -9.13
N ILE A 120 4.85 11.14 -8.68
CA ILE A 120 3.66 11.25 -9.51
C ILE A 120 3.42 12.71 -9.93
N LYS A 121 3.56 13.65 -8.98
CA LYS A 121 3.43 15.09 -9.26
C LYS A 121 4.55 15.63 -10.16
N GLU A 122 5.77 15.08 -10.07
CA GLU A 122 6.89 15.42 -10.97
C GLU A 122 6.68 14.91 -12.40
N LEU A 123 6.01 13.78 -12.57
CA LEU A 123 5.79 13.15 -13.88
C LEU A 123 4.60 13.72 -14.66
N ILE A 124 3.59 14.25 -13.97
CA ILE A 124 2.38 14.76 -14.60
C ILE A 124 2.56 16.26 -14.91
N PRO A 125 2.35 16.70 -16.16
CA PRO A 125 2.34 18.12 -16.50
C PRO A 125 1.38 18.93 -15.61
N HIS A 126 1.80 20.09 -15.18
CA HIS A 126 1.04 20.91 -14.22
C HIS A 126 -0.36 21.30 -14.72
N ASP A 127 -0.49 21.54 -16.01
CA ASP A 127 -1.75 21.88 -16.69
C ASP A 127 -2.73 20.70 -16.78
N LEU A 128 -2.25 19.47 -16.62
CA LEU A 128 -3.06 18.24 -16.56
C LEU A 128 -3.35 17.75 -15.13
N LEU A 129 -2.64 18.26 -14.12
CA LEU A 129 -2.81 17.90 -12.71
C LEU A 129 -3.75 18.88 -12.00
N ARG A 130 -5.06 18.59 -11.96
CA ARG A 130 -6.03 19.37 -11.17
C ARG A 130 -5.82 19.20 -9.66
N GLY A 131 -5.43 18.00 -9.23
CA GLY A 131 -5.16 17.69 -7.85
C GLY A 131 -4.60 16.28 -7.67
N PHE A 132 -4.05 16.03 -6.50
CA PHE A 132 -3.50 14.74 -6.12
C PHE A 132 -3.99 14.34 -4.73
N ALA A 133 -4.40 13.09 -4.58
CA ALA A 133 -4.67 12.48 -3.28
C ALA A 133 -4.14 11.04 -3.22
N SER A 134 -3.96 10.51 -2.02
CA SER A 134 -3.72 9.08 -1.79
C SER A 134 -4.87 8.48 -0.99
N ILE A 135 -5.35 7.30 -1.39
CA ILE A 135 -6.27 6.47 -0.62
C ILE A 135 -5.45 5.47 0.21
N ILE A 136 -5.47 5.65 1.52
CA ILE A 136 -4.58 4.99 2.47
C ILE A 136 -5.36 4.53 3.70
N GLY A 137 -4.98 3.41 4.32
CA GLY A 137 -5.55 2.97 5.58
C GLY A 137 -5.75 1.46 5.67
N PRO A 138 -6.37 0.96 6.75
CA PRO A 138 -6.63 -0.44 7.00
C PRO A 138 -7.72 -0.95 6.05
N GLY A 139 -7.32 -1.55 4.93
CA GLY A 139 -8.25 -2.08 3.93
C GLY A 139 -7.66 -3.28 3.22
N HIS A 140 -8.22 -4.45 3.48
CA HIS A 140 -8.00 -5.63 2.65
C HIS A 140 -9.05 -5.66 1.54
N ALA A 141 -8.58 -5.82 0.31
CA ALA A 141 -9.44 -5.85 -0.87
C ALA A 141 -10.49 -6.98 -0.78
N GLU A 142 -10.10 -8.10 -0.17
CA GLU A 142 -10.93 -9.28 0.07
C GLU A 142 -12.15 -8.97 0.96
N GLU A 143 -12.05 -7.99 1.84
CA GLU A 143 -13.16 -7.55 2.68
C GLU A 143 -13.98 -6.46 1.99
N VAL A 144 -13.33 -5.54 1.31
CA VAL A 144 -14.00 -4.44 0.58
C VAL A 144 -14.85 -4.98 -0.58
N ILE A 145 -14.34 -5.97 -1.31
CA ILE A 145 -15.07 -6.54 -2.46
C ILE A 145 -16.41 -7.19 -2.05
N ILE A 146 -16.49 -7.73 -0.85
CA ILE A 146 -17.71 -8.30 -0.27
C ILE A 146 -18.47 -7.31 0.63
N ARG A 147 -18.15 -6.02 0.51
CA ARG A 147 -18.84 -4.91 1.16
C ARG A 147 -18.81 -4.95 2.69
N LYS A 148 -17.74 -5.49 3.30
CA LYS A 148 -17.52 -5.37 4.75
C LYS A 148 -17.17 -3.93 5.12
N LEU A 149 -17.69 -3.49 6.26
CA LEU A 149 -17.42 -2.14 6.78
C LEU A 149 -15.91 -1.89 6.90
N THR A 150 -15.43 -0.91 6.18
CA THR A 150 -14.02 -0.54 6.10
C THR A 150 -13.88 0.98 6.29
N MET A 151 -12.83 1.40 6.99
CA MET A 151 -12.53 2.82 7.22
C MET A 151 -11.13 3.13 6.74
N ILE A 152 -11.00 4.09 5.82
CA ILE A 152 -9.72 4.52 5.23
C ILE A 152 -9.61 6.04 5.21
N THR A 153 -8.50 6.54 4.69
CA THR A 153 -8.21 7.98 4.65
C THR A 153 -7.93 8.42 3.21
N SER A 154 -8.54 9.52 2.81
CA SER A 154 -8.13 10.33 1.66
C SER A 154 -7.13 11.38 2.13
N THR A 155 -5.91 11.32 1.63
CA THR A 155 -4.83 12.21 2.03
C THR A 155 -4.38 13.07 0.87
N SER A 156 -4.41 14.39 1.04
CA SER A 156 -3.94 15.38 0.07
C SER A 156 -3.44 16.62 0.81
N LEU A 157 -2.45 17.33 0.26
CA LEU A 157 -2.03 18.65 0.79
C LEU A 157 -3.16 19.67 0.63
N ASP A 158 -4.00 19.53 -0.39
CA ASP A 158 -5.21 20.32 -0.60
C ASP A 158 -6.40 19.62 0.07
N ILE A 159 -6.97 20.26 1.09
CA ILE A 159 -8.10 19.70 1.86
C ILE A 159 -9.36 19.55 1.01
N ASP A 160 -9.55 20.39 -0.01
CA ASP A 160 -10.74 20.30 -0.86
C ASP A 160 -10.62 19.12 -1.82
N ILE A 161 -9.45 18.84 -2.36
CA ILE A 161 -9.17 17.60 -3.10
C ILE A 161 -9.35 16.36 -2.18
N ALA A 162 -8.87 16.43 -0.92
CA ALA A 162 -9.10 15.34 0.02
C ALA A 162 -10.59 15.07 0.27
N LYS A 163 -11.43 16.12 0.38
CA LYS A 163 -12.88 16.02 0.53
C LYS A 163 -13.56 15.52 -0.74
N GLU A 164 -13.15 15.97 -1.92
CA GLU A 164 -13.68 15.45 -3.19
C GLU A 164 -13.47 13.94 -3.27
N VAL A 165 -12.26 13.46 -2.98
CA VAL A 165 -11.93 12.03 -3.00
C VAL A 165 -12.63 11.27 -1.85
N GLN A 166 -12.81 11.89 -0.68
CA GLN A 166 -13.64 11.35 0.39
C GLN A 166 -15.06 11.07 -0.10
N LEU A 167 -15.71 12.03 -0.76
CA LEU A 167 -17.07 11.90 -1.28
C LEU A 167 -17.15 10.87 -2.42
N LEU A 168 -16.12 10.81 -3.28
CA LEU A 168 -16.04 9.88 -4.39
C LEU A 168 -16.12 8.41 -3.93
N PHE A 169 -15.46 8.08 -2.83
CA PHE A 169 -15.35 6.70 -2.33
C PHE A 169 -16.29 6.36 -1.17
N SER A 170 -16.82 7.34 -0.43
CA SER A 170 -17.64 7.05 0.75
C SER A 170 -19.02 6.49 0.38
N ASN A 171 -19.41 5.41 1.09
CA ASN A 171 -20.74 4.82 1.00
C ASN A 171 -21.12 4.12 2.33
N ASN A 172 -22.11 3.22 2.30
CA ASN A 172 -22.61 2.53 3.50
C ASN A 172 -21.66 1.47 4.07
N TYR A 173 -20.62 1.05 3.32
CA TYR A 173 -19.63 0.06 3.77
C TYR A 173 -18.18 0.54 3.69
N LEU A 174 -17.90 1.64 2.97
CA LEU A 174 -16.58 2.28 2.96
C LEU A 174 -16.70 3.71 3.46
N ARG A 175 -16.13 3.97 4.64
CA ARG A 175 -16.07 5.31 5.22
C ARG A 175 -14.68 5.91 5.02
N VAL A 176 -14.60 7.07 4.40
CA VAL A 176 -13.34 7.75 4.12
C VAL A 176 -13.21 8.99 5.02
N TYR A 177 -12.07 9.14 5.68
CA TYR A 177 -11.70 10.33 6.45
C TYR A 177 -10.70 11.17 5.66
N THR A 178 -10.63 12.46 5.90
CA THR A 178 -9.64 13.34 5.26
C THR A 178 -8.40 13.51 6.12
N ASN A 179 -7.24 13.68 5.48
CA ASN A 179 -5.97 14.00 6.12
C ASN A 179 -5.15 14.91 5.19
N THR A 180 -4.43 15.88 5.75
CA THR A 180 -3.55 16.80 5.01
C THR A 180 -2.06 16.49 5.20
N ASP A 181 -1.70 15.51 6.00
CA ASP A 181 -0.32 15.07 6.20
C ASP A 181 0.05 13.95 5.20
N GLU A 182 0.38 14.36 4.00
CA GLU A 182 0.82 13.45 2.93
C GLU A 182 2.11 12.70 3.29
N ILE A 183 3.01 13.36 4.02
CA ILE A 183 4.30 12.77 4.42
C ILE A 183 4.08 11.63 5.41
N GLY A 184 3.40 11.93 6.51
CA GLY A 184 3.15 10.93 7.55
C GLY A 184 2.34 9.74 7.05
N ALA A 185 1.31 10.00 6.24
CA ALA A 185 0.46 8.96 5.68
C ALA A 185 1.24 8.00 4.75
N GLU A 186 2.03 8.52 3.81
CA GLU A 186 2.83 7.69 2.90
C GLU A 186 3.94 6.91 3.62
N LEU A 187 4.64 7.55 4.57
CA LEU A 187 5.70 6.89 5.34
C LEU A 187 5.13 5.80 6.25
N GLY A 188 4.01 6.06 6.93
CA GLY A 188 3.33 5.09 7.78
C GLY A 188 2.99 3.81 7.02
N VAL A 189 2.29 3.94 5.87
CA VAL A 189 1.87 2.77 5.08
C VAL A 189 2.99 2.10 4.29
N ALA A 190 4.11 2.76 4.07
CA ALA A 190 5.28 2.12 3.48
C ALA A 190 6.00 1.26 4.53
N ILE A 191 6.36 1.85 5.68
CA ILE A 191 7.20 1.20 6.69
C ILE A 191 6.45 0.06 7.41
N LYS A 192 5.12 0.16 7.60
CA LYS A 192 4.32 -0.94 8.18
C LYS A 192 4.56 -2.28 7.48
N ASN A 193 4.84 -2.28 6.18
CA ASN A 193 5.08 -3.50 5.42
C ASN A 193 6.37 -4.22 5.87
N VAL A 194 7.36 -3.49 6.35
CA VAL A 194 8.58 -4.05 6.96
C VAL A 194 8.22 -4.73 8.29
N ILE A 195 7.44 -4.04 9.12
CA ILE A 195 7.00 -4.58 10.42
C ILE A 195 6.10 -5.80 10.23
N ALA A 196 5.30 -5.82 9.16
CA ALA A 196 4.46 -6.98 8.82
C ALA A 196 5.28 -8.21 8.43
N ILE A 197 6.40 -8.06 7.70
CA ILE A 197 7.32 -9.18 7.45
C ILE A 197 7.91 -9.66 8.78
N ALA A 198 8.39 -8.74 9.64
CA ALA A 198 8.93 -9.09 10.95
C ALA A 198 7.90 -9.83 11.83
N SER A 199 6.64 -9.37 11.82
CA SER A 199 5.55 -10.05 12.56
C SER A 199 5.30 -11.47 12.02
N GLY A 200 5.31 -11.64 10.70
CA GLY A 200 5.22 -12.96 10.08
C GLY A 200 6.41 -13.88 10.42
N ILE A 201 7.63 -13.34 10.52
CA ILE A 201 8.81 -14.11 10.95
C ILE A 201 8.61 -14.67 12.36
N LEU A 202 8.11 -13.85 13.30
CA LEU A 202 7.80 -14.32 14.65
C LEU A 202 6.78 -15.46 14.66
N GLU A 203 5.73 -15.37 13.83
CA GLU A 203 4.76 -16.46 13.65
C GLU A 203 5.43 -17.73 13.10
N GLY A 204 6.28 -17.57 12.06
CA GLY A 204 6.99 -18.70 11.44
C GLY A 204 7.97 -19.42 12.39
N LEU A 205 8.56 -18.68 13.34
CA LEU A 205 9.43 -19.19 14.40
C LEU A 205 8.69 -19.64 15.66
N ASP A 206 7.35 -19.67 15.63
CA ASP A 206 6.48 -20.09 16.75
C ASP A 206 6.59 -19.19 18.01
N TYR A 207 6.86 -17.90 17.83
CA TYR A 207 6.74 -16.92 18.91
C TYR A 207 5.28 -16.55 19.15
N GLY A 208 4.89 -16.44 20.42
CA GLY A 208 3.50 -16.15 20.81
C GLY A 208 3.04 -14.70 20.61
N ASP A 209 1.76 -14.46 20.93
CA ASP A 209 1.09 -13.18 20.76
C ASP A 209 1.75 -12.04 21.53
N ASN A 210 2.30 -12.30 22.72
CA ASN A 210 2.99 -11.27 23.52
C ASN A 210 4.20 -10.70 22.76
N THR A 211 4.99 -11.54 22.10
CA THR A 211 6.16 -11.10 21.33
C THR A 211 5.73 -10.33 20.09
N ARG A 212 4.67 -10.77 19.40
CA ARG A 212 4.12 -10.05 18.24
C ARG A 212 3.54 -8.70 18.62
N ALA A 213 2.82 -8.62 19.74
CA ALA A 213 2.29 -7.35 20.26
C ALA A 213 3.43 -6.37 20.60
N ALA A 214 4.48 -6.86 21.27
CA ALA A 214 5.67 -6.05 21.55
C ALA A 214 6.36 -5.57 20.29
N LEU A 215 6.54 -6.44 19.28
CA LEU A 215 7.12 -6.08 17.99
C LEU A 215 6.30 -4.97 17.29
N VAL A 216 4.97 -5.10 17.22
CA VAL A 216 4.10 -4.12 16.57
C VAL A 216 4.17 -2.77 17.28
N THR A 217 4.16 -2.78 18.62
CA THR A 217 4.30 -1.56 19.43
C THR A 217 5.65 -0.88 19.19
N ARG A 218 6.76 -1.62 19.26
CA ARG A 218 8.10 -1.07 18.99
C ARG A 218 8.26 -0.66 17.52
N GLY A 219 7.68 -1.40 16.60
CA GLY A 219 7.63 -1.04 15.18
C GLY A 219 6.91 0.28 14.93
N LEU A 220 5.80 0.54 15.64
CA LEU A 220 5.13 1.84 15.58
C LEU A 220 6.04 2.97 16.06
N HIS A 221 6.81 2.76 17.13
CA HIS A 221 7.80 3.75 17.60
C HIS A 221 8.86 4.05 16.54
N GLU A 222 9.33 3.04 15.79
CA GLU A 222 10.26 3.27 14.67
C GLU A 222 9.60 4.06 13.54
N ILE A 223 8.37 3.71 13.15
CA ILE A 223 7.59 4.43 12.14
C ILE A 223 7.42 5.89 12.53
N VAL A 224 7.03 6.16 13.77
CA VAL A 224 6.83 7.52 14.30
C VAL A 224 8.14 8.30 14.29
N ARG A 225 9.23 7.72 14.81
CA ARG A 225 10.55 8.36 14.84
C ARG A 225 11.02 8.76 13.45
N PHE A 226 10.95 7.83 12.52
CA PHE A 226 11.32 8.08 11.13
C PHE A 226 10.40 9.12 10.49
N GLY A 227 9.10 8.96 10.66
CA GLY A 227 8.12 9.83 10.05
C GLY A 227 8.18 11.26 10.56
N LEU A 228 8.33 11.48 11.87
CA LEU A 228 8.50 12.83 12.45
C LEU A 228 9.79 13.50 11.95
N PHE A 229 10.89 12.74 11.80
CA PHE A 229 12.14 13.28 11.26
C PHE A 229 11.94 13.86 9.85
N PHE A 230 11.13 13.21 9.01
CA PHE A 230 10.83 13.67 7.66
C PHE A 230 9.64 14.65 7.57
N GLY A 231 9.09 15.11 8.70
CA GLY A 231 8.05 16.13 8.76
C GLY A 231 6.61 15.62 8.78
N GLY A 232 6.41 14.32 9.00
CA GLY A 232 5.08 13.74 9.28
C GLY A 232 4.58 14.16 10.66
N LYS A 233 3.28 14.00 10.92
CA LYS A 233 2.61 14.42 12.14
C LYS A 233 2.24 13.21 13.02
N MET A 234 2.39 13.34 14.34
CA MET A 234 2.07 12.31 15.31
C MET A 234 0.63 11.80 15.17
N GLU A 235 -0.32 12.71 14.96
CA GLU A 235 -1.75 12.39 14.83
C GLU A 235 -2.02 11.44 13.66
N THR A 236 -1.26 11.56 12.56
CA THR A 236 -1.35 10.68 11.40
C THR A 236 -0.91 9.26 11.75
N PHE A 237 0.20 9.12 12.49
CA PHE A 237 0.70 7.80 12.91
C PHE A 237 -0.20 7.14 13.94
N MET A 238 -0.92 7.90 14.77
CA MET A 238 -1.92 7.40 15.72
C MET A 238 -3.30 7.17 15.07
N GLY A 239 -3.46 7.48 13.78
CA GLY A 239 -4.70 7.36 13.02
C GLY A 239 -4.75 6.10 12.13
N LEU A 240 -5.74 6.11 11.20
CA LEU A 240 -5.98 5.01 10.26
C LEU A 240 -4.78 4.75 9.33
N ALA A 241 -4.11 5.80 8.84
CA ALA A 241 -2.94 5.70 7.97
C ALA A 241 -1.66 5.24 8.69
N GLY A 242 -1.66 5.20 10.01
CA GLY A 242 -0.57 4.75 10.86
C GLY A 242 -0.89 3.43 11.56
N ILE A 243 -1.23 3.51 12.87
CA ILE A 243 -1.49 2.33 13.72
C ILE A 243 -2.62 1.46 13.16
N GLY A 244 -3.67 2.03 12.57
CA GLY A 244 -4.78 1.25 12.01
C GLY A 244 -4.31 0.30 10.89
N ASP A 245 -3.57 0.83 9.92
CA ASP A 245 -3.06 0.02 8.79
C ASP A 245 -1.92 -0.92 9.23
N LEU A 246 -1.12 -0.54 10.24
CA LEU A 246 -0.11 -1.40 10.85
C LEU A 246 -0.76 -2.63 11.50
N MET A 247 -1.77 -2.43 12.35
CA MET A 247 -2.45 -3.50 13.09
C MET A 247 -3.08 -4.54 12.14
N VAL A 248 -3.83 -4.08 11.14
CA VAL A 248 -4.48 -5.00 10.19
C VAL A 248 -3.46 -5.76 9.35
N THR A 249 -2.32 -5.13 9.01
CA THR A 249 -1.31 -5.75 8.13
C THR A 249 -0.44 -6.76 8.86
N CYS A 250 -0.10 -6.50 10.14
CA CYS A 250 0.74 -7.38 10.96
C CYS A 250 0.02 -8.61 11.51
N ASN A 251 -1.33 -8.63 11.49
CA ASN A 251 -2.11 -9.72 12.07
C ASN A 251 -3.00 -10.46 11.05
N SER A 252 -2.85 -10.17 9.77
CA SER A 252 -3.72 -10.74 8.74
C SER A 252 -2.98 -11.62 7.74
N ARG A 253 -3.51 -12.82 7.50
CA ARG A 253 -3.06 -13.71 6.42
C ARG A 253 -3.36 -13.19 5.02
N HIS A 254 -4.20 -12.17 4.86
CA HIS A 254 -4.38 -11.46 3.59
C HIS A 254 -3.16 -10.60 3.24
N SER A 255 -2.33 -10.22 4.23
CA SER A 255 -1.10 -9.48 3.99
C SER A 255 -0.02 -10.34 3.34
N ARG A 256 0.37 -9.99 2.11
CA ARG A 256 1.50 -10.63 1.40
C ARG A 256 2.81 -10.50 2.19
N ASN A 257 3.03 -9.34 2.82
CA ASN A 257 4.22 -9.12 3.65
C ASN A 257 4.23 -10.04 4.88
N TYR A 258 3.09 -10.20 5.56
CA TYR A 258 2.98 -11.12 6.69
C TYR A 258 3.23 -12.58 6.24
N ARG A 259 2.61 -13.03 5.14
CA ARG A 259 2.84 -14.38 4.59
C ARG A 259 4.30 -14.62 4.22
N ALA A 260 4.95 -13.62 3.59
CA ALA A 260 6.38 -13.68 3.31
C ALA A 260 7.21 -13.90 4.57
N GLY A 261 6.89 -13.14 5.62
CA GLY A 261 7.53 -13.31 6.93
C GLY A 261 7.34 -14.71 7.51
N VAL A 262 6.14 -15.28 7.43
CA VAL A 262 5.87 -16.64 7.92
C VAL A 262 6.75 -17.68 7.21
N ILE A 263 6.93 -17.56 5.89
CA ILE A 263 7.80 -18.46 5.12
C ILE A 263 9.26 -18.29 5.59
N ILE A 264 9.75 -17.05 5.63
CA ILE A 264 11.12 -16.73 6.08
C ILE A 264 11.39 -17.25 7.51
N GLY A 265 10.41 -17.09 8.41
CA GLY A 265 10.52 -17.57 9.78
C GLY A 265 10.56 -19.10 9.88
N LYS A 266 9.73 -19.82 9.13
CA LYS A 266 9.74 -21.30 9.11
C LYS A 266 11.04 -21.86 8.58
N ASP A 267 11.64 -21.21 7.60
CA ASP A 267 12.91 -21.64 7.00
C ASP A 267 14.12 -21.15 7.81
N ASP A 268 13.92 -20.27 8.78
CA ASP A 268 14.96 -19.49 9.49
C ASP A 268 16.00 -18.87 8.53
N SER A 269 15.54 -18.50 7.35
CA SER A 269 16.33 -17.97 6.24
C SER A 269 15.46 -17.23 5.22
N SER A 270 15.97 -16.17 4.62
CA SER A 270 15.29 -15.46 3.54
C SER A 270 15.63 -15.99 2.13
N GLU A 271 16.63 -16.85 1.98
CA GLU A 271 17.18 -17.24 0.69
C GLU A 271 16.18 -17.90 -0.26
N LEU A 272 15.47 -18.93 0.22
CA LEU A 272 14.46 -19.63 -0.57
C LEU A 272 13.29 -18.72 -0.96
N PHE A 273 12.83 -17.92 -0.01
CA PHE A 273 11.78 -16.94 -0.27
C PHE A 273 12.20 -15.95 -1.35
N LEU A 274 13.37 -15.31 -1.24
CA LEU A 274 13.84 -14.33 -2.23
C LEU A 274 14.08 -14.93 -3.60
N LYS A 275 14.48 -16.20 -3.67
CA LYS A 275 14.75 -16.90 -4.92
C LYS A 275 13.48 -17.32 -5.68
N TYR A 276 12.43 -17.73 -4.97
CA TYR A 276 11.25 -18.38 -5.57
C TYR A 276 9.96 -17.57 -5.43
N ASN A 277 10.00 -16.41 -4.76
CA ASN A 277 8.79 -15.60 -4.58
C ASN A 277 8.43 -14.86 -5.87
N GLU A 278 7.24 -15.18 -6.41
CA GLU A 278 6.68 -14.51 -7.59
C GLU A 278 5.73 -13.34 -7.22
N GLU A 279 5.32 -13.25 -5.95
CA GLU A 279 4.42 -12.20 -5.48
C GLU A 279 5.18 -10.91 -5.17
N THR A 280 4.63 -9.77 -5.60
CA THR A 280 5.18 -8.46 -5.20
C THR A 280 5.07 -8.27 -3.69
N THR A 281 6.20 -8.27 -3.00
CA THR A 281 6.31 -8.03 -1.55
C THR A 281 7.00 -6.68 -1.32
N GLU A 282 6.20 -5.62 -1.23
CA GLU A 282 6.70 -4.23 -1.14
C GLU A 282 7.61 -4.00 0.08
N GLY A 283 7.37 -4.71 1.18
CA GLY A 283 8.18 -4.61 2.41
C GLY A 283 9.65 -4.97 2.22
N VAL A 284 9.96 -5.91 1.32
CA VAL A 284 11.35 -6.29 1.02
C VAL A 284 12.12 -5.05 0.56
N ARG A 285 11.63 -4.39 -0.47
CA ARG A 285 12.28 -3.21 -1.01
C ARG A 285 12.24 -2.02 -0.05
N THR A 286 11.09 -1.80 0.59
CA THR A 286 10.93 -0.75 1.60
C THR A 286 11.97 -0.87 2.71
N THR A 287 12.32 -2.09 3.12
CA THR A 287 13.37 -2.33 4.12
C THR A 287 14.69 -1.69 3.71
N ARG A 288 15.14 -1.89 2.46
CA ARG A 288 16.38 -1.29 1.96
C ARG A 288 16.31 0.24 1.98
N VAL A 289 15.26 0.81 1.41
CA VAL A 289 15.09 2.27 1.31
C VAL A 289 15.11 2.92 2.69
N VAL A 290 14.33 2.38 3.63
CA VAL A 290 14.22 2.93 4.99
C VAL A 290 15.53 2.74 5.75
N TYR A 291 16.19 1.58 5.63
CA TYR A 291 17.50 1.34 6.25
C TYR A 291 18.56 2.33 5.76
N GLU A 292 18.69 2.54 4.45
CA GLU A 292 19.65 3.46 3.85
C GLU A 292 19.40 4.90 4.31
N LEU A 293 18.13 5.35 4.32
CA LEU A 293 17.76 6.67 4.81
C LEU A 293 17.99 6.81 6.32
N ALA A 294 17.63 5.81 7.11
CA ALA A 294 17.87 5.82 8.55
C ALA A 294 19.37 5.90 8.87
N LYS A 295 20.20 5.12 8.19
CA LYS A 295 21.66 5.17 8.31
C LYS A 295 22.24 6.53 7.93
N LYS A 296 21.81 7.09 6.80
CA LYS A 296 22.24 8.41 6.32
C LYS A 296 21.97 9.54 7.31
N HIS A 297 20.84 9.47 8.02
CA HIS A 297 20.37 10.51 8.93
C HIS A 297 20.52 10.15 10.40
N ASN A 298 21.22 9.05 10.74
CA ASN A 298 21.43 8.56 12.11
C ASN A 298 20.12 8.35 12.89
N ILE A 299 19.07 7.85 12.22
CA ILE A 299 17.80 7.54 12.86
C ILE A 299 17.88 6.11 13.43
N TYR A 300 17.63 5.96 14.72
CA TYR A 300 17.68 4.67 15.42
C TYR A 300 16.48 3.79 15.07
N MET A 301 16.69 2.73 14.29
CA MET A 301 15.66 1.81 13.81
C MET A 301 16.13 0.36 13.90
N PRO A 302 16.19 -0.23 15.10
CA PRO A 302 16.72 -1.58 15.29
C PRO A 302 15.94 -2.68 14.58
N ILE A 303 14.60 -2.61 14.51
CA ILE A 303 13.78 -3.61 13.80
C ILE A 303 14.07 -3.54 12.30
N VAL A 304 14.04 -2.35 11.70
CA VAL A 304 14.37 -2.17 10.28
C VAL A 304 15.79 -2.64 9.99
N THR A 305 16.74 -2.36 10.88
CA THR A 305 18.14 -2.81 10.74
C THR A 305 18.24 -4.32 10.78
N GLY A 306 17.57 -4.99 11.73
CA GLY A 306 17.48 -6.45 11.78
C GLY A 306 16.86 -7.04 10.51
N MET A 307 15.76 -6.45 10.04
CA MET A 307 15.12 -6.86 8.80
C MET A 307 16.04 -6.70 7.58
N TYR A 308 16.82 -5.62 7.51
CA TYR A 308 17.80 -5.44 6.45
C TYR A 308 18.87 -6.55 6.45
N LYS A 309 19.39 -6.90 7.62
CA LYS A 309 20.36 -8.00 7.75
C LYS A 309 19.78 -9.34 7.32
N ILE A 310 18.53 -9.64 7.69
CA ILE A 310 17.84 -10.87 7.27
C ILE A 310 17.66 -10.90 5.75
N LEU A 311 17.17 -9.83 5.14
CA LEU A 311 16.77 -9.81 3.72
C LEU A 311 17.93 -9.58 2.76
N TYR A 312 19.04 -8.97 3.19
CA TYR A 312 20.13 -8.54 2.31
C TYR A 312 21.54 -8.98 2.74
N GLU A 313 21.70 -9.45 3.98
CA GLU A 313 22.98 -9.90 4.49
C GLU A 313 22.96 -11.37 4.96
N ASN A 314 21.88 -12.10 4.63
CA ASN A 314 21.68 -13.52 4.95
C ASN A 314 21.79 -13.85 6.46
N ALA A 315 21.47 -12.88 7.33
CA ALA A 315 21.41 -13.14 8.77
C ALA A 315 20.22 -14.06 9.09
N LYS A 316 20.40 -14.96 10.06
CA LYS A 316 19.32 -15.84 10.50
C LYS A 316 18.27 -15.04 11.29
N PRO A 317 16.98 -15.16 10.97
CA PRO A 317 15.90 -14.56 11.74
C PRO A 317 15.97 -14.82 13.25
N SER A 318 16.21 -16.07 13.66
CA SER A 318 16.31 -16.47 15.06
C SER A 318 17.44 -15.77 15.82
N ASP A 319 18.57 -15.51 15.18
CA ASP A 319 19.69 -14.81 15.81
C ASP A 319 19.41 -13.31 15.92
N MET A 320 18.77 -12.69 14.92
CA MET A 320 18.40 -11.27 14.97
C MET A 320 17.40 -10.97 16.10
N ILE A 321 16.50 -11.91 16.40
CA ILE A 321 15.56 -11.76 17.52
C ILE A 321 16.33 -11.81 18.85
N LYS A 322 17.29 -12.74 19.02
CA LYS A 322 18.14 -12.81 20.20
C LYS A 322 18.95 -11.53 20.40
N ASP A 323 19.50 -10.98 19.31
CA ASP A 323 20.24 -9.71 19.35
C ASP A 323 19.37 -8.56 19.85
N ILE A 324 18.12 -8.47 19.39
CA ILE A 324 17.17 -7.42 19.83
C ILE A 324 16.81 -7.60 21.31
N ILE A 325 16.58 -8.83 21.76
CA ILE A 325 16.23 -9.13 23.17
C ILE A 325 17.43 -8.81 24.10
N ASN A 326 18.64 -9.02 23.63
CA ASN A 326 19.88 -8.78 24.39
C ASN A 326 20.36 -7.31 24.33
N LEU A 327 19.62 -6.40 23.69
CA LEU A 327 19.93 -4.97 23.77
C LEU A 327 19.94 -4.49 25.23
N PRO A 328 20.77 -3.48 25.56
CA PRO A 328 20.79 -2.91 26.91
C PRO A 328 19.40 -2.51 27.38
N LEU A 329 19.07 -2.79 28.63
CA LEU A 329 17.82 -2.37 29.24
C LEU A 329 17.67 -0.85 29.17
N LYS A 330 16.52 -0.39 28.73
CA LYS A 330 16.20 1.03 28.53
C LYS A 330 14.85 1.37 29.14
N SER A 331 14.62 2.66 29.34
CA SER A 331 13.28 3.17 29.58
C SER A 331 12.37 2.89 28.37
N GLU A 332 11.09 2.61 28.59
CA GLU A 332 10.12 2.40 27.51
C GLU A 332 10.03 3.60 26.56
N LYS A 333 10.33 4.81 27.07
CA LYS A 333 10.30 6.07 26.32
C LYS A 333 11.54 6.30 25.43
N GLU A 334 12.59 5.53 25.61
CA GLU A 334 13.82 5.58 24.82
C GLU A 334 13.81 4.51 23.70
#